data_bd15ece5bbd16036fbcd562c9da7f51b
#
_entry.id   bd15ece5bbd16036fbcd562c9da7f51b
#
_cell.length_a   1.000
_cell.length_b   1.000
_cell.length_c   1.000
_cell.angle_alpha   90.00
_cell.angle_beta   90.00
_cell.angle_gamma   90.00
#
_symmetry.space_group_name_H-M   'P 1'
#
loop_
_entity.id
_entity.type
_entity.pdbx_description
1 polymer ?
#
loop_
_entity_poly.entity_id
_entity_poly.type
_entity_poly.pdbx_seq_one_letter_code
_entity_poly.pdbx_strand_id
1 'polypeptide(L)'
;MIYQNINVEKRGKIGWITLNRPKALNALCQALIEDLNHALNMLEDDVSIHVLVITGSDKAFAAGADIKEMKDRSYIDVYMTDFITKGWQRIAQCRKPVIAAVAGYALGGGCEIAMMCDIILAADTAKFGQPEIALGTIPGSGGTQRLTRAVGKSKAMELC
;
A
#
# COMPACT_ATOMS: atom_id res chain seq x y z
N MET A 1 -13.87 -0.24 -16.89
CA MET A 1 -14.42 0.20 -15.58
C MET A 1 -13.67 1.45 -15.16
N ILE A 2 -14.32 2.43 -14.58
CA ILE A 2 -13.69 3.69 -14.15
C ILE A 2 -13.51 3.62 -12.64
N TYR A 3 -12.27 3.60 -12.17
CA TYR A 3 -11.93 3.71 -10.76
C TYR A 3 -11.86 5.18 -10.35
N GLN A 4 -12.12 5.48 -9.08
CA GLN A 4 -12.05 6.84 -8.56
C GLN A 4 -10.70 7.17 -7.91
N ASN A 5 -10.06 6.17 -7.31
CA ASN A 5 -8.86 6.36 -6.48
C ASN A 5 -7.58 5.76 -7.08
N ILE A 6 -7.70 5.10 -8.22
CA ILE A 6 -6.56 4.53 -8.94
C ILE A 6 -6.73 4.70 -10.45
N ASN A 7 -5.62 4.65 -11.18
CA ASN A 7 -5.62 4.47 -12.63
C ASN A 7 -5.06 3.10 -12.96
N VAL A 8 -5.66 2.39 -13.92
CA VAL A 8 -5.22 1.06 -14.35
C VAL A 8 -4.95 1.09 -15.84
N GLU A 9 -3.76 0.63 -16.22
CA GLU A 9 -3.32 0.54 -17.61
C GLU A 9 -2.72 -0.84 -17.89
N LYS A 10 -2.83 -1.32 -19.13
CA LYS A 10 -2.07 -2.45 -19.61
C LYS A 10 -0.94 -1.95 -20.50
N ARG A 11 0.30 -2.26 -20.15
CA ARG A 11 1.50 -1.91 -20.90
C ARG A 11 2.19 -3.20 -21.37
N GLY A 12 1.83 -3.70 -22.53
CA GLY A 12 2.25 -5.00 -23.01
C GLY A 12 1.76 -6.10 -22.06
N LYS A 13 2.68 -6.82 -21.42
CA LYS A 13 2.37 -7.90 -20.45
C LYS A 13 2.33 -7.42 -19.00
N ILE A 14 2.35 -6.12 -18.78
CA ILE A 14 2.39 -5.49 -17.44
C ILE A 14 1.02 -4.89 -17.13
N GLY A 15 0.44 -5.27 -15.99
CA GLY A 15 -0.68 -4.58 -15.37
C GLY A 15 -0.16 -3.44 -14.49
N TRP A 16 -0.43 -2.20 -14.89
CA TRP A 16 0.08 -1.01 -14.21
C TRP A 16 -1.03 -0.34 -13.41
N ILE A 17 -0.85 -0.20 -12.10
CA ILE A 17 -1.80 0.42 -11.18
C ILE A 17 -1.14 1.65 -10.57
N THR A 18 -1.72 2.81 -10.80
CA THR A 18 -1.26 4.07 -10.21
C THR A 18 -2.26 4.53 -9.15
N LEU A 19 -1.82 4.66 -7.91
CA LEU A 19 -2.62 5.27 -6.84
C LEU A 19 -2.87 6.74 -7.18
N ASN A 20 -4.12 7.19 -7.11
CA ASN A 20 -4.53 8.50 -7.64
C ASN A 20 -5.46 9.27 -6.68
N ARG A 21 -4.94 9.59 -5.51
CA ARG A 21 -5.53 10.53 -4.54
C ARG A 21 -4.55 11.68 -4.24
N PRO A 22 -4.15 12.49 -5.22
CA PRO A 22 -3.03 13.45 -5.07
C PRO A 22 -3.26 14.49 -3.98
N LYS A 23 -4.51 14.90 -3.74
CA LYS A 23 -4.87 15.86 -2.66
C LYS A 23 -4.68 15.30 -1.26
N ALA A 24 -4.61 13.98 -1.12
CA ALA A 24 -4.40 13.28 0.14
C ALA A 24 -3.04 12.53 0.17
N LEU A 25 -2.09 12.85 -0.73
CA LEU A 25 -0.81 12.14 -0.86
C LEU A 25 -1.00 10.61 -0.94
N ASN A 26 -2.02 10.17 -1.66
CA ASN A 26 -2.42 8.78 -1.80
C ASN A 26 -2.69 8.05 -0.48
N ALA A 27 -3.19 8.76 0.55
CA ALA A 27 -3.61 8.13 1.79
C ALA A 27 -4.64 7.02 1.52
N LEU A 28 -4.44 5.89 2.18
CA LEU A 28 -5.17 4.64 1.95
C LEU A 28 -6.49 4.68 2.72
N CYS A 29 -7.57 4.99 2.01
CA CYS A 29 -8.94 4.89 2.49
C CYS A 29 -9.56 3.58 2.02
N GLN A 30 -10.68 3.20 2.63
CA GLN A 30 -11.40 1.96 2.29
C GLN A 30 -11.73 1.87 0.79
N ALA A 31 -12.23 2.97 0.20
CA ALA A 31 -12.56 3.01 -1.22
C ALA A 31 -11.34 2.80 -2.14
N LEU A 32 -10.15 3.31 -1.75
CA LEU A 32 -8.93 3.06 -2.52
C LEU A 32 -8.52 1.59 -2.43
N ILE A 33 -8.61 0.99 -1.26
CA ILE A 33 -8.28 -0.44 -1.05
C ILE A 33 -9.26 -1.33 -1.85
N GLU A 34 -10.54 -0.98 -1.90
CA GLU A 34 -11.54 -1.69 -2.71
C GLU A 34 -11.24 -1.58 -4.21
N ASP A 35 -10.95 -0.38 -4.72
CA ASP A 35 -10.52 -0.15 -6.10
C ASP A 35 -9.27 -0.99 -6.43
N LEU A 36 -8.26 -0.96 -5.55
CA LEU A 36 -7.00 -1.70 -5.71
C LEU A 36 -7.24 -3.21 -5.75
N ASN A 37 -8.02 -3.75 -4.82
CA ASN A 37 -8.32 -5.17 -4.76
C ASN A 37 -9.08 -5.65 -6.00
N HIS A 38 -10.04 -4.85 -6.46
CA HIS A 38 -10.76 -5.16 -7.69
C HIS A 38 -9.81 -5.18 -8.91
N ALA A 39 -8.93 -4.18 -9.01
CA ALA A 39 -7.95 -4.11 -10.10
C ALA A 39 -6.95 -5.30 -10.05
N LEU A 40 -6.47 -5.67 -8.85
CA LEU A 40 -5.61 -6.83 -8.66
C LEU A 40 -6.28 -8.12 -9.14
N ASN A 41 -7.56 -8.35 -8.78
CA ASN A 41 -8.30 -9.51 -9.22
C ASN A 41 -8.43 -9.56 -10.75
N MET A 42 -8.86 -8.46 -11.36
CA MET A 42 -9.01 -8.37 -12.81
C MET A 42 -7.70 -8.60 -13.57
N LEU A 43 -6.60 -8.06 -13.08
CA LEU A 43 -5.29 -8.21 -13.72
C LEU A 43 -4.66 -9.58 -13.44
N GLU A 44 -4.95 -10.18 -12.29
CA GLU A 44 -4.49 -11.54 -11.97
C GLU A 44 -5.18 -12.59 -12.87
N ASP A 45 -6.47 -12.43 -13.12
CA ASP A 45 -7.24 -13.35 -13.98
C ASP A 45 -6.94 -13.17 -15.48
N ASP A 46 -6.37 -12.03 -15.87
CA ASP A 46 -6.02 -11.76 -17.27
C ASP A 46 -4.76 -12.52 -17.68
N VAL A 47 -4.93 -13.57 -18.51
CA VAL A 47 -3.82 -14.41 -18.99
C VAL A 47 -2.77 -13.66 -19.82
N SER A 48 -3.10 -12.50 -20.36
CA SER A 48 -2.16 -11.66 -21.12
C SER A 48 -1.22 -10.87 -20.22
N ILE A 49 -1.52 -10.74 -18.92
CA ILE A 49 -0.72 -10.02 -17.94
C ILE A 49 0.15 -11.01 -17.17
N HIS A 50 1.44 -10.73 -17.09
CA HIS A 50 2.42 -11.61 -16.44
C HIS A 50 2.97 -11.02 -15.13
N VAL A 51 2.95 -9.70 -14.96
CA VAL A 51 3.48 -8.99 -13.80
C VAL A 51 2.65 -7.75 -13.52
N LEU A 52 2.53 -7.37 -12.26
CA LEU A 52 1.82 -6.17 -11.82
C LEU A 52 2.82 -5.14 -11.29
N VAL A 53 2.55 -3.87 -11.57
CA VAL A 53 3.29 -2.75 -10.98
C VAL A 53 2.29 -1.86 -10.24
N ILE A 54 2.59 -1.56 -8.98
CA ILE A 54 1.86 -0.58 -8.19
C ILE A 54 2.78 0.63 -8.00
N THR A 55 2.26 1.81 -8.27
CA THR A 55 2.99 3.08 -8.13
C THR A 55 2.07 4.18 -7.60
N GLY A 56 2.67 5.31 -7.27
CA GLY A 56 1.96 6.54 -6.89
C GLY A 56 2.35 7.72 -7.77
N SER A 57 2.58 8.86 -7.15
CA SER A 57 3.10 10.07 -7.77
C SER A 57 4.54 10.35 -7.33
N ASP A 58 5.20 11.32 -7.96
CA ASP A 58 6.55 11.77 -7.56
C ASP A 58 6.59 12.30 -6.11
N LYS A 59 5.46 12.80 -5.59
CA LYS A 59 5.36 13.31 -4.22
C LYS A 59 5.13 12.21 -3.19
N ALA A 60 4.34 11.22 -3.54
CA ALA A 60 4.01 10.12 -2.64
C ALA A 60 3.58 8.87 -3.41
N PHE A 61 4.18 7.76 -3.05
CA PHE A 61 3.62 6.45 -3.32
C PHE A 61 2.31 6.31 -2.54
N ALA A 62 2.36 6.32 -1.21
CA ALA A 62 1.22 6.44 -0.31
C ALA A 62 1.69 6.92 1.08
N ALA A 63 1.03 7.94 1.64
CA ALA A 63 1.44 8.57 2.89
C ALA A 63 0.88 7.91 4.17
N GLY A 64 0.27 6.73 4.04
CA GLY A 64 -0.28 5.96 5.16
C GLY A 64 -1.78 5.76 5.08
N ALA A 65 -2.38 5.22 6.14
CA ALA A 65 -3.82 5.09 6.27
C ALA A 65 -4.50 6.47 6.34
N ASP A 66 -5.73 6.58 5.83
CA ASP A 66 -6.48 7.84 5.90
C ASP A 66 -6.98 8.08 7.34
N ILE A 67 -6.28 8.97 8.06
CA ILE A 67 -6.56 9.29 9.46
C ILE A 67 -8.01 9.74 9.67
N LYS A 68 -8.64 10.36 8.66
CA LYS A 68 -10.04 10.79 8.77
C LYS A 68 -11.00 9.62 8.91
N GLU A 69 -10.68 8.48 8.32
CA GLU A 69 -11.48 7.25 8.48
C GLU A 69 -11.22 6.52 9.79
N MET A 70 -10.07 6.80 10.42
CA MET A 70 -9.65 6.13 11.66
C MET A 70 -10.12 6.85 12.93
N LYS A 71 -10.12 8.19 12.93
CA LYS A 71 -10.21 9.03 14.12
C LYS A 71 -11.45 8.79 15.00
N ASP A 72 -12.57 8.41 14.38
CA ASP A 72 -13.85 8.24 15.07
C ASP A 72 -14.19 6.75 15.34
N ARG A 73 -13.24 5.84 15.06
CA ARG A 73 -13.45 4.40 15.27
C ARG A 73 -13.09 4.01 16.70
N SER A 74 -13.96 3.25 17.34
CA SER A 74 -13.65 2.61 18.62
C SER A 74 -12.81 1.33 18.41
N TYR A 75 -12.21 0.83 19.51
CA TYR A 75 -11.54 -0.47 19.50
C TYR A 75 -12.47 -1.59 19.01
N ILE A 76 -13.71 -1.61 19.49
CA ILE A 76 -14.70 -2.64 19.09
C ILE A 76 -15.00 -2.56 17.59
N ASP A 77 -15.17 -1.36 17.03
CA ASP A 77 -15.41 -1.19 15.60
C ASP A 77 -14.26 -1.76 14.77
N VAL A 78 -13.02 -1.43 15.15
CA VAL A 78 -11.82 -1.91 14.46
C VAL A 78 -11.70 -3.42 14.55
N TYR A 79 -11.91 -3.98 15.74
CA TYR A 79 -11.82 -5.43 16.00
C TYR A 79 -12.89 -6.24 15.25
N MET A 80 -14.16 -5.79 15.30
CA MET A 80 -15.28 -6.53 14.70
C MET A 80 -15.32 -6.42 13.17
N THR A 81 -14.73 -5.39 12.59
CA THR A 81 -14.73 -5.18 11.15
C THR A 81 -13.44 -5.62 10.45
N ASP A 82 -12.45 -6.10 11.21
CA ASP A 82 -11.08 -6.36 10.70
C ASP A 82 -10.54 -5.17 9.88
N PHE A 83 -10.80 -3.98 10.36
CA PHE A 83 -10.50 -2.73 9.70
C PHE A 83 -9.08 -2.69 9.16
N ILE A 84 -8.37 -2.34 8.49
CA ILE A 84 -6.97 -2.41 7.99
C ILE A 84 -6.55 -3.83 7.60
N THR A 85 -6.97 -4.89 8.26
CA THR A 85 -6.57 -6.26 7.91
C THR A 85 -7.33 -6.78 6.69
N LYS A 86 -8.66 -6.62 6.69
CA LYS A 86 -9.52 -7.11 5.61
C LYS A 86 -9.28 -6.32 4.32
N GLY A 87 -8.87 -7.02 3.29
CA GLY A 87 -8.59 -6.45 1.98
C GLY A 87 -7.16 -5.91 1.79
N TRP A 88 -6.51 -5.43 2.83
CA TRP A 88 -5.13 -4.91 2.72
C TRP A 88 -4.11 -6.00 2.37
N GLN A 89 -4.34 -7.24 2.82
CA GLN A 89 -3.46 -8.38 2.55
C GLN A 89 -3.55 -8.91 1.09
N ARG A 90 -4.44 -8.36 0.26
CA ARG A 90 -4.67 -8.86 -1.10
C ARG A 90 -3.41 -8.82 -1.98
N ILE A 91 -2.57 -7.82 -1.81
CA ILE A 91 -1.28 -7.70 -2.54
C ILE A 91 -0.41 -8.92 -2.26
N ALA A 92 -0.23 -9.26 -0.98
CA ALA A 92 0.60 -10.41 -0.58
C ALA A 92 0.01 -11.78 -0.98
N GLN A 93 -1.25 -11.83 -1.38
CA GLN A 93 -1.95 -13.04 -1.85
C GLN A 93 -1.98 -13.14 -3.38
N CYS A 94 -1.44 -12.16 -4.09
CA CYS A 94 -1.40 -12.16 -5.55
C CYS A 94 -0.51 -13.30 -6.05
N ARG A 95 -1.01 -14.06 -7.04
CA ARG A 95 -0.27 -15.18 -7.65
C ARG A 95 0.67 -14.75 -8.77
N LYS A 96 0.54 -13.51 -9.24
CA LYS A 96 1.49 -12.91 -10.18
C LYS A 96 2.48 -12.05 -9.42
N PRO A 97 3.74 -11.94 -9.88
CA PRO A 97 4.70 -11.03 -9.28
C PRO A 97 4.17 -9.59 -9.23
N VAL A 98 4.32 -8.94 -8.09
CA VAL A 98 3.93 -7.55 -7.86
C VAL A 98 5.16 -6.71 -7.53
N ILE A 99 5.36 -5.63 -8.26
CA ILE A 99 6.46 -4.70 -8.07
C ILE A 99 5.91 -3.38 -7.54
N ALA A 100 6.43 -2.89 -6.43
CA ALA A 100 6.21 -1.53 -5.98
C ALA A 100 7.23 -0.58 -6.64
N ALA A 101 6.77 0.38 -7.44
CA ALA A 101 7.60 1.45 -7.96
C ALA A 101 7.37 2.71 -7.11
N VAL A 102 8.31 3.01 -6.21
CA VAL A 102 8.15 3.98 -5.13
C VAL A 102 8.93 5.25 -5.42
N ALA A 103 8.21 6.39 -5.46
CA ALA A 103 8.79 7.72 -5.42
C ALA A 103 8.12 8.52 -4.29
N GLY A 104 8.84 9.51 -3.72
CA GLY A 104 8.35 10.32 -2.62
C GLY A 104 7.99 9.50 -1.37
N TYR A 105 6.93 9.88 -0.68
CA TYR A 105 6.56 9.28 0.60
C TYR A 105 5.93 7.89 0.46
N ALA A 106 6.48 6.91 1.17
CA ALA A 106 5.91 5.59 1.45
C ALA A 106 5.93 5.39 2.97
N LEU A 107 4.90 5.90 3.66
CA LEU A 107 4.87 5.98 5.12
C LEU A 107 3.74 5.13 5.70
N GLY A 108 3.96 4.59 6.90
CA GLY A 108 2.96 3.77 7.60
C GLY A 108 2.35 2.70 6.69
N GLY A 109 1.04 2.68 6.55
CA GLY A 109 0.33 1.77 5.65
C GLY A 109 0.84 1.80 4.20
N GLY A 110 1.35 2.94 3.70
CA GLY A 110 1.99 3.05 2.39
C GLY A 110 3.30 2.26 2.31
N CYS A 111 4.13 2.32 3.35
CA CYS A 111 5.31 1.48 3.48
C CYS A 111 4.92 0.01 3.61
N GLU A 112 3.85 -0.30 4.34
CA GLU A 112 3.36 -1.66 4.53
C GLU A 112 2.90 -2.31 3.22
N ILE A 113 2.12 -1.62 2.39
CA ILE A 113 1.72 -2.16 1.08
C ILE A 113 2.89 -2.27 0.10
N ALA A 114 3.87 -1.36 0.16
CA ALA A 114 5.10 -1.51 -0.62
C ALA A 114 5.86 -2.79 -0.22
N MET A 115 5.97 -3.08 1.09
CA MET A 115 6.60 -4.30 1.59
C MET A 115 5.76 -5.58 1.37
N MET A 116 4.49 -5.47 1.00
CA MET A 116 3.67 -6.63 0.57
C MET A 116 3.97 -7.04 -0.86
N CYS A 117 4.54 -6.16 -1.66
CA CYS A 117 4.99 -6.49 -3.01
C CYS A 117 6.24 -7.37 -2.97
N ASP A 118 6.49 -8.12 -4.05
CA ASP A 118 7.63 -9.04 -4.14
C ASP A 118 8.95 -8.30 -4.34
N ILE A 119 8.91 -7.16 -5.04
CA ILE A 119 10.09 -6.33 -5.34
C ILE A 119 9.73 -4.86 -5.12
N ILE A 120 10.65 -4.11 -4.51
CA ILE A 120 10.56 -2.66 -4.39
C ILE A 120 11.64 -2.01 -5.27
N LEU A 121 11.21 -1.19 -6.22
CA LEU A 121 12.07 -0.27 -6.97
C LEU A 121 11.86 1.12 -6.40
N ALA A 122 12.91 1.70 -5.83
CA ALA A 122 12.86 3.00 -5.18
C ALA A 122 13.59 4.06 -6.02
N ALA A 123 12.93 5.18 -6.27
CA ALA A 123 13.59 6.37 -6.80
C ALA A 123 14.46 7.03 -5.72
N ASP A 124 15.39 7.88 -6.11
CA ASP A 124 16.26 8.63 -5.19
C ASP A 124 15.45 9.54 -4.23
N THR A 125 14.23 9.90 -4.61
CA THR A 125 13.32 10.71 -3.82
C THR A 125 12.48 9.90 -2.83
N ALA A 126 12.54 8.56 -2.87
CA ALA A 126 11.73 7.70 -2.03
C ALA A 126 12.09 7.84 -0.54
N LYS A 127 11.05 7.97 0.29
CA LYS A 127 11.19 8.08 1.75
C LYS A 127 10.29 7.05 2.42
N PHE A 128 10.91 6.05 3.06
CA PHE A 128 10.22 5.00 3.79
C PHE A 128 10.22 5.28 5.28
N GLY A 129 9.16 4.87 5.98
CA GLY A 129 9.09 4.95 7.44
C GLY A 129 7.78 4.39 7.98
N GLN A 130 7.78 4.15 9.29
CA GLN A 130 6.62 3.69 10.07
C GLN A 130 6.35 4.71 11.20
N PRO A 131 5.81 5.90 10.90
CA PRO A 131 5.68 6.99 11.87
C PRO A 131 4.44 6.86 12.77
N GLU A 132 3.88 5.66 12.92
CA GLU A 132 2.67 5.40 13.71
C GLU A 132 2.80 5.83 15.17
N ILE A 133 4.02 5.81 15.71
CA ILE A 133 4.30 6.31 17.07
C ILE A 133 3.85 7.77 17.27
N ALA A 134 3.93 8.60 16.24
CA ALA A 134 3.48 9.98 16.29
C ALA A 134 1.95 10.12 16.51
N LEU A 135 1.20 9.06 16.22
CA LEU A 135 -0.25 8.95 16.42
C LEU A 135 -0.60 8.12 17.66
N GLY A 136 0.39 7.62 18.42
CA GLY A 136 0.17 6.73 19.54
C GLY A 136 -0.33 5.33 19.14
N THR A 137 -0.05 4.90 17.92
CA THR A 137 -0.43 3.57 17.40
C THR A 137 0.81 2.77 16.98
N ILE A 138 0.59 1.56 16.51
CA ILE A 138 1.63 0.69 15.93
C ILE A 138 1.26 0.37 14.48
N PRO A 139 2.21 -0.07 13.63
CA PRO A 139 1.93 -0.53 12.28
C PRO A 139 0.85 -1.63 12.28
N GLY A 140 -0.24 -1.43 11.54
CA GLY A 140 -1.43 -2.29 11.59
C GLY A 140 -1.53 -3.31 10.45
N SER A 141 -0.79 -3.12 9.36
CA SER A 141 -0.90 -3.97 8.16
C SER A 141 0.35 -4.82 7.90
N GLY A 142 1.00 -5.29 8.98
CA GLY A 142 2.13 -6.21 8.95
C GLY A 142 3.50 -5.56 8.97
N GLY A 143 3.61 -4.25 9.12
CA GLY A 143 4.87 -3.53 9.25
C GLY A 143 5.71 -4.01 10.42
N THR A 144 5.09 -4.34 11.55
CA THR A 144 5.76 -4.93 12.72
C THR A 144 6.54 -6.21 12.40
N GLN A 145 6.16 -6.92 11.36
CA GLN A 145 6.79 -8.16 10.94
C GLN A 145 7.67 -7.97 9.70
N ARG A 146 7.15 -7.29 8.67
CA ARG A 146 7.84 -7.17 7.38
C ARG A 146 9.05 -6.25 7.46
N LEU A 147 8.93 -5.11 8.16
CA LEU A 147 10.03 -4.14 8.21
C LEU A 147 11.26 -4.76 8.87
N THR A 148 11.12 -5.35 10.05
CA THR A 148 12.26 -5.95 10.77
C THR A 148 12.92 -7.08 9.99
N ARG A 149 12.12 -7.87 9.24
CA ARG A 149 12.67 -8.93 8.38
C ARG A 149 13.41 -8.39 7.16
N ALA A 150 12.91 -7.28 6.59
CA ALA A 150 13.50 -6.68 5.40
C ALA A 150 14.83 -5.96 5.69
N VAL A 151 14.91 -5.20 6.79
CA VAL A 151 16.04 -4.29 7.05
C VAL A 151 16.83 -4.59 8.33
N GLY A 152 16.39 -5.56 9.12
CA GLY A 152 16.98 -5.90 10.43
C GLY A 152 16.55 -4.94 11.53
N LYS A 153 16.81 -5.35 12.80
CA LYS A 153 16.32 -4.65 14.00
C LYS A 153 16.73 -3.17 14.04
N SER A 154 18.02 -2.89 13.88
CA SER A 154 18.55 -1.52 14.09
C SER A 154 17.95 -0.54 13.10
N LYS A 155 17.86 -0.92 11.82
CA LYS A 155 17.26 -0.03 10.82
C LYS A 155 15.74 0.08 10.97
N ALA A 156 15.07 -1.00 11.38
CA ALA A 156 13.64 -0.93 11.68
C ALA A 156 13.34 0.06 12.82
N MET A 157 14.15 0.06 13.89
CA MET A 157 14.01 1.00 15.01
C MET A 157 14.26 2.45 14.60
N GLU A 158 15.12 2.70 13.62
CA GLU A 158 15.37 4.04 13.07
C GLU A 158 14.18 4.54 12.23
N LEU A 159 13.48 3.63 11.55
CA LEU A 159 12.36 3.95 10.65
C LEU A 159 11.01 4.08 11.38
N CYS A 160 10.93 3.71 12.66
CA CYS A 160 9.79 3.88 13.55
C CYS A 160 9.99 5.11 14.43
#